data_2fcf9f919dfe4288af602d1d33607f90
#
_entry.id   2fcf9f919dfe4288af602d1d33607f90
#
_cell.length_a   1.000
_cell.length_b   1.000
_cell.length_c   1.000
_cell.angle_alpha   90.00
_cell.angle_beta   90.00
_cell.angle_gamma   90.00
#
_symmetry.space_group_name_H-M   'P 1'
#
loop_
_entity.id
_entity.type
_entity.pdbx_description
1 polymer ?
#
loop_
_entity_poly.entity_id
_entity_poly.type
_entity_poly.pdbx_seq_one_letter_code
_entity_poly.pdbx_strand_id
1 'polypeptide(L)'
;MNAPPKAEARPELTIRRTFDAPRSLLFRMWTDGEHLKRWCCPTGFTIPFSEGDIRPGGTFRTCMRSPQGEDNWLGGTYTEIVPDEKIVFTHAWQDEAGNSEHETVVTITLADTDDGKTRLTLHQAFFLSEASRDGHLGGWNETLNQLERYLEQ
;
A
#
# COMPACT_ATOMS: atom_id res chain seq x y z
N MET A 1 17.31 -7.70 -36.90
CA MET A 1 16.49 -8.26 -35.94
C MET A 1 16.13 -7.29 -34.82
N ASN A 2 14.92 -7.20 -34.54
CA ASN A 2 14.47 -6.25 -33.52
C ASN A 2 14.65 -6.79 -32.14
N ALA A 3 15.14 -5.95 -31.25
CA ALA A 3 15.06 -6.23 -29.85
C ALA A 3 13.58 -6.38 -29.48
N PRO A 4 13.26 -7.23 -28.51
CA PRO A 4 11.88 -7.28 -28.02
C PRO A 4 11.48 -5.86 -27.60
N PRO A 5 10.26 -5.47 -27.86
CA PRO A 5 9.82 -4.16 -27.45
C PRO A 5 10.01 -4.04 -25.96
N LYS A 6 10.60 -2.96 -25.54
CA LYS A 6 10.68 -2.65 -24.14
C LYS A 6 9.33 -2.40 -23.55
N ALA A 7 8.37 -2.54 -24.33
CA ALA A 7 7.01 -2.38 -23.95
C ALA A 7 6.63 -3.13 -22.73
N GLU A 8 7.48 -4.02 -22.37
CA GLU A 8 7.21 -4.81 -21.21
C GLU A 8 7.37 -4.03 -19.93
N ALA A 9 7.95 -2.83 -20.00
CA ALA A 9 7.98 -1.93 -18.86
C ALA A 9 6.56 -1.43 -18.59
N ARG A 10 5.90 -2.04 -17.65
CA ARG A 10 4.56 -1.61 -17.24
C ARG A 10 4.65 -0.35 -16.40
N PRO A 11 3.59 0.48 -16.40
CA PRO A 11 3.56 1.67 -15.56
C PRO A 11 3.79 1.33 -14.09
N GLU A 12 4.48 2.22 -13.42
CA GLU A 12 4.73 2.11 -11.99
C GLU A 12 4.65 3.49 -11.35
N LEU A 13 4.54 3.53 -10.02
CA LEU A 13 4.53 4.79 -9.29
C LEU A 13 5.54 4.73 -8.14
N THR A 14 6.02 5.90 -7.75
CA THR A 14 6.87 6.05 -6.58
C THR A 14 6.45 7.30 -5.85
N ILE A 15 6.21 7.18 -4.54
CA ILE A 15 5.91 8.31 -3.67
C ILE A 15 6.94 8.32 -2.56
N ARG A 16 7.54 9.48 -2.31
CA ARG A 16 8.45 9.68 -1.19
C ARG A 16 7.86 10.72 -0.27
N ARG A 17 7.82 10.40 1.01
CA ARG A 17 7.26 11.32 1.99
C ARG A 17 8.01 11.18 3.30
N THR A 18 8.27 12.30 3.97
CA THR A 18 8.92 12.30 5.27
C THR A 18 7.87 12.46 6.35
N PHE A 19 7.90 11.57 7.34
CA PHE A 19 7.00 11.59 8.49
C PHE A 19 7.78 11.95 9.74
N ASP A 20 7.18 12.74 10.60
CA ASP A 20 7.79 13.15 11.87
C ASP A 20 7.53 12.05 12.92
N ALA A 21 8.21 10.94 12.76
CA ALA A 21 8.08 9.77 13.62
C ALA A 21 9.26 8.83 13.37
N PRO A 22 9.67 8.04 14.37
CA PRO A 22 10.77 7.09 14.19
C PRO A 22 10.36 5.90 13.32
N ARG A 23 11.34 5.27 12.69
CA ARG A 23 11.09 4.12 11.80
C ARG A 23 10.31 2.99 12.45
N SER A 24 10.59 2.69 13.69
CA SER A 24 9.89 1.62 14.39
C SER A 24 8.40 1.89 14.51
N LEU A 25 8.02 3.15 14.72
CA LEU A 25 6.61 3.52 14.80
C LEU A 25 5.95 3.40 13.43
N LEU A 26 6.61 3.92 12.38
CA LEU A 26 6.10 3.78 11.02
C LEU A 26 5.94 2.30 10.65
N PHE A 27 6.93 1.48 10.95
CA PHE A 27 6.87 0.06 10.67
C PHE A 27 5.66 -0.59 11.35
N ARG A 28 5.40 -0.22 12.61
CA ARG A 28 4.25 -0.73 13.34
C ARG A 28 2.92 -0.32 12.70
N MET A 29 2.85 0.89 12.15
CA MET A 29 1.64 1.34 11.47
C MET A 29 1.29 0.44 10.29
N TRP A 30 2.28 -0.10 9.61
CA TRP A 30 2.11 -0.97 8.44
C TRP A 30 2.00 -2.45 8.78
N THR A 31 2.36 -2.85 10.00
CA THR A 31 2.42 -4.27 10.35
C THR A 31 1.49 -4.68 11.49
N ASP A 32 0.65 -3.77 11.95
CA ASP A 32 -0.36 -4.05 12.97
C ASP A 32 -1.74 -3.84 12.38
N GLY A 33 -2.53 -4.91 12.31
CA GLY A 33 -3.86 -4.84 11.71
C GLY A 33 -4.80 -3.85 12.36
N GLU A 34 -4.68 -3.65 13.67
CA GLU A 34 -5.51 -2.68 14.37
C GLU A 34 -5.18 -1.25 13.95
N HIS A 35 -3.91 -0.96 13.69
CA HIS A 35 -3.52 0.35 13.17
C HIS A 35 -3.95 0.50 11.71
N LEU A 36 -3.69 -0.51 10.87
CA LEU A 36 -4.03 -0.45 9.45
C LEU A 36 -5.50 -0.12 9.21
N LYS A 37 -6.39 -0.65 10.02
CA LYS A 37 -7.82 -0.38 9.88
C LYS A 37 -8.19 1.09 10.10
N ARG A 38 -7.33 1.83 10.76
CA ARG A 38 -7.62 3.21 11.15
C ARG A 38 -7.15 4.24 10.15
N TRP A 39 -6.19 3.90 9.30
CA TRP A 39 -5.65 4.89 8.38
C TRP A 39 -5.50 4.41 6.93
N CYS A 40 -5.45 3.10 6.68
CA CYS A 40 -5.01 2.59 5.38
C CYS A 40 -6.12 2.57 4.33
N CYS A 41 -6.71 3.72 4.09
CA CYS A 41 -7.68 3.93 3.02
C CYS A 41 -7.69 5.41 2.64
N PRO A 42 -8.17 5.74 1.43
CA PRO A 42 -8.29 7.14 1.02
C PRO A 42 -9.25 7.92 1.92
N THR A 43 -9.08 9.23 1.94
CA THR A 43 -9.93 10.13 2.73
C THR A 43 -11.41 9.91 2.39
N GLY A 44 -12.23 9.78 3.42
CA GLY A 44 -13.68 9.57 3.26
C GLY A 44 -14.08 8.11 3.15
N PHE A 45 -13.13 7.20 2.94
CA PHE A 45 -13.41 5.76 2.94
C PHE A 45 -13.36 5.22 4.36
N THR A 46 -13.97 4.05 4.55
CA THR A 46 -13.89 3.29 5.80
C THR A 46 -13.47 1.86 5.48
N ILE A 47 -13.05 1.13 6.50
CA ILE A 47 -12.64 -0.27 6.36
C ILE A 47 -13.54 -1.14 7.22
N PRO A 48 -14.69 -1.59 6.70
CA PRO A 48 -15.62 -2.44 7.47
C PRO A 48 -15.10 -3.84 7.71
N PHE A 49 -14.12 -4.29 6.92
CA PHE A 49 -13.54 -5.62 7.07
C PHE A 49 -12.05 -5.56 6.76
N SER A 50 -11.24 -6.17 7.61
CA SER A 50 -9.82 -6.33 7.36
C SER A 50 -9.32 -7.55 8.12
N GLU A 51 -8.62 -8.42 7.42
CA GLU A 51 -8.08 -9.65 7.97
C GLU A 51 -6.73 -9.88 7.34
N GLY A 52 -5.76 -10.31 8.12
CA GLY A 52 -4.43 -10.54 7.56
C GLY A 52 -3.51 -11.24 8.54
N ASP A 53 -2.52 -11.93 7.95
CA ASP A 53 -1.45 -12.58 8.65
C ASP A 53 -0.17 -11.91 8.20
N ILE A 54 0.28 -10.93 9.00
CA ILE A 54 1.36 -10.02 8.58
C ILE A 54 2.70 -10.65 8.90
N ARG A 55 3.13 -11.54 8.01
CA ARG A 55 4.41 -12.23 8.05
C ARG A 55 4.76 -12.67 6.63
N PRO A 56 6.04 -12.95 6.34
CA PRO A 56 6.38 -13.48 5.01
C PRO A 56 5.57 -14.73 4.70
N GLY A 57 4.92 -14.74 3.55
CA GLY A 57 4.01 -15.82 3.14
C GLY A 57 2.60 -15.68 3.64
N GLY A 58 2.31 -14.75 4.54
CA GLY A 58 0.94 -14.52 5.02
C GLY A 58 0.12 -13.75 4.01
N THR A 59 -1.20 -13.94 4.05
CA THR A 59 -2.13 -13.28 3.14
C THR A 59 -2.99 -12.27 3.89
N PHE A 60 -3.56 -11.33 3.13
CA PHE A 60 -4.49 -10.36 3.69
C PHE A 60 -5.67 -10.14 2.76
N ARG A 61 -6.77 -9.69 3.33
CA ARG A 61 -7.95 -9.29 2.58
C ARG A 61 -8.64 -8.15 3.29
N THR A 62 -9.01 -7.11 2.54
CA THR A 62 -9.56 -5.88 3.09
C THR A 62 -10.72 -5.40 2.22
N CYS A 63 -11.74 -4.85 2.86
CA CYS A 63 -12.82 -4.15 2.17
C CYS A 63 -12.70 -2.67 2.49
N MET A 64 -12.65 -1.84 1.45
CA MET A 64 -12.69 -0.39 1.58
C MET A 64 -14.05 0.08 1.09
N ARG A 65 -14.79 0.74 1.97
CA ARG A 65 -16.11 1.26 1.61
C ARG A 65 -16.02 2.74 1.27
N SER A 66 -16.47 3.08 0.07
CA SER A 66 -16.46 4.48 -0.40
C SER A 66 -17.48 5.32 0.35
N PRO A 67 -17.37 6.66 0.27
CA PRO A 67 -18.38 7.55 0.85
C PRO A 67 -19.79 7.32 0.29
N GLN A 68 -19.89 6.75 -0.92
CA GLN A 68 -21.17 6.43 -1.55
C GLN A 68 -21.70 5.05 -1.15
N GLY A 69 -20.95 4.30 -0.31
CA GLY A 69 -21.37 3.01 0.14
C GLY A 69 -20.94 1.85 -0.74
N GLU A 70 -20.04 2.06 -1.69
CA GLU A 70 -19.55 1.00 -2.55
C GLU A 70 -18.40 0.25 -1.87
N ASP A 71 -18.47 -1.07 -1.85
CA ASP A 71 -17.44 -1.91 -1.27
C ASP A 71 -16.42 -2.31 -2.32
N ASN A 72 -15.15 -2.06 -2.02
CA ASN A 72 -14.03 -2.40 -2.88
C ASN A 72 -13.16 -3.39 -2.13
N TRP A 73 -13.07 -4.61 -2.65
CA TRP A 73 -12.29 -5.67 -2.02
C TRP A 73 -10.89 -5.71 -2.62
N LEU A 74 -9.91 -5.93 -1.78
CA LEU A 74 -8.54 -6.10 -2.22
C LEU A 74 -7.84 -7.12 -1.34
N GLY A 75 -6.78 -7.70 -1.86
CA GLY A 75 -6.01 -8.69 -1.11
C GLY A 75 -4.65 -8.91 -1.72
N GLY A 76 -3.86 -9.72 -1.06
CA GLY A 76 -2.52 -10.05 -1.50
C GLY A 76 -1.78 -10.93 -0.52
N THR A 77 -0.47 -11.02 -0.76
CA THR A 77 0.44 -11.84 0.03
C THR A 77 1.65 -11.00 0.40
N TYR A 78 2.06 -11.08 1.67
CA TYR A 78 3.32 -10.48 2.12
C TYR A 78 4.46 -11.38 1.65
N THR A 79 5.39 -10.83 0.87
CA THR A 79 6.50 -11.60 0.33
C THR A 79 7.81 -11.34 1.07
N GLU A 80 7.97 -10.15 1.64
CA GLU A 80 9.18 -9.81 2.37
C GLU A 80 8.85 -8.81 3.47
N ILE A 81 9.38 -9.02 4.68
CA ILE A 81 9.24 -8.08 5.78
C ILE A 81 10.59 -8.02 6.49
N VAL A 82 11.22 -6.84 6.46
CA VAL A 82 12.46 -6.59 7.18
C VAL A 82 12.15 -5.57 8.27
N PRO A 83 12.28 -5.94 9.56
CA PRO A 83 11.88 -5.05 10.65
C PRO A 83 12.46 -3.64 10.52
N ASP A 84 11.59 -2.65 10.65
CA ASP A 84 11.89 -1.23 10.61
C ASP A 84 12.44 -0.72 9.26
N GLU A 85 12.55 -1.58 8.25
CA GLU A 85 13.18 -1.19 6.98
C GLU A 85 12.31 -1.38 5.75
N LYS A 86 11.58 -2.51 5.64
CA LYS A 86 10.98 -2.85 4.36
C LYS A 86 9.78 -3.80 4.50
N ILE A 87 8.76 -3.55 3.71
CA ILE A 87 7.60 -4.43 3.60
C ILE A 87 7.26 -4.55 2.12
N VAL A 88 7.14 -5.78 1.63
CA VAL A 88 6.75 -6.04 0.24
C VAL A 88 5.51 -6.93 0.23
N PHE A 89 4.51 -6.52 -0.52
CA PHE A 89 3.30 -7.33 -0.65
C PHE A 89 2.71 -7.19 -2.05
N THR A 90 1.99 -8.22 -2.47
CA THR A 90 1.21 -8.14 -3.70
C THR A 90 -0.11 -7.43 -3.38
N HIS A 91 -0.70 -6.83 -4.39
CA HIS A 91 -1.93 -6.06 -4.24
C HIS A 91 -2.81 -6.31 -5.45
N ALA A 92 -4.01 -6.82 -5.20
CA ALA A 92 -4.95 -7.11 -6.26
C ALA A 92 -6.37 -6.75 -5.85
N TRP A 93 -7.08 -6.07 -6.73
CA TRP A 93 -8.51 -5.85 -6.55
C TRP A 93 -9.23 -7.15 -6.79
N GLN A 94 -10.24 -7.43 -5.97
CA GLN A 94 -10.97 -8.69 -5.99
C GLN A 94 -12.46 -8.43 -6.15
N ASP A 95 -13.19 -9.47 -6.62
CA ASP A 95 -14.64 -9.47 -6.50
C ASP A 95 -15.01 -9.97 -5.09
N GLU A 96 -16.31 -10.03 -4.80
CA GLU A 96 -16.78 -10.47 -3.48
C GLU A 96 -16.36 -11.91 -3.15
N ALA A 97 -16.15 -12.72 -4.17
CA ALA A 97 -15.73 -14.12 -3.99
C ALA A 97 -14.21 -14.26 -3.79
N GLY A 98 -13.46 -13.17 -3.91
CA GLY A 98 -12.02 -13.20 -3.71
C GLY A 98 -11.23 -13.45 -4.99
N ASN A 99 -11.89 -13.42 -6.16
CA ASN A 99 -11.19 -13.59 -7.43
C ASN A 99 -10.57 -12.29 -7.90
N SER A 100 -9.35 -12.35 -8.40
CA SER A 100 -8.65 -11.20 -8.93
C SER A 100 -8.15 -11.50 -10.34
N GLU A 101 -8.02 -10.44 -11.15
CA GLU A 101 -7.54 -10.58 -12.52
C GLU A 101 -6.06 -10.25 -12.67
N HIS A 102 -5.52 -9.45 -11.76
CA HIS A 102 -4.17 -8.93 -11.91
C HIS A 102 -3.59 -8.50 -10.58
N GLU A 103 -2.33 -8.81 -10.36
CA GLU A 103 -1.61 -8.38 -9.17
C GLU A 103 -0.57 -7.33 -9.50
N THR A 104 -0.43 -6.35 -8.62
CA THR A 104 0.69 -5.43 -8.60
C THR A 104 1.55 -5.76 -7.39
N VAL A 105 2.73 -5.16 -7.31
CA VAL A 105 3.63 -5.35 -6.16
C VAL A 105 3.91 -4.01 -5.51
N VAL A 106 3.65 -3.93 -4.21
CA VAL A 106 3.90 -2.72 -3.42
C VAL A 106 5.11 -2.96 -2.54
N THR A 107 6.04 -2.01 -2.57
CA THR A 107 7.22 -2.04 -1.72
C THR A 107 7.25 -0.77 -0.88
N ILE A 108 7.28 -0.93 0.43
CA ILE A 108 7.42 0.18 1.37
C ILE A 108 8.83 0.09 1.95
N THR A 109 9.61 1.17 1.83
CA THR A 109 10.93 1.26 2.46
C THR A 109 10.97 2.43 3.42
N LEU A 110 11.65 2.26 4.52
CA LEU A 110 11.76 3.25 5.58
C LEU A 110 13.23 3.56 5.84
N ALA A 111 13.58 4.82 5.85
CA ALA A 111 14.95 5.27 6.09
C ALA A 111 14.95 6.44 7.07
N ASP A 112 15.93 6.45 7.97
CA ASP A 112 16.11 7.58 8.90
C ASP A 112 16.56 8.81 8.13
N THR A 113 16.07 9.98 8.56
CA THR A 113 16.60 11.24 8.08
C THR A 113 17.54 11.82 9.12
N ASP A 114 18.33 12.84 8.72
CA ASP A 114 19.33 13.44 9.60
C ASP A 114 18.71 14.12 10.83
N ASP A 115 17.45 14.51 10.76
CA ASP A 115 16.78 15.20 11.85
C ASP A 115 15.86 14.29 12.67
N GLY A 116 16.07 12.99 12.60
CA GLY A 116 15.33 12.03 13.42
C GLY A 116 13.94 11.67 12.93
N LYS A 117 13.63 12.06 11.70
CA LYS A 117 12.37 11.68 11.08
C LYS A 117 12.56 10.44 10.21
N THR A 118 11.51 10.02 9.53
CA THR A 118 11.57 8.85 8.66
C THR A 118 11.12 9.22 7.25
N ARG A 119 11.94 8.86 6.27
CA ARG A 119 11.53 8.92 4.87
C ARG A 119 10.91 7.60 4.48
N LEU A 120 9.66 7.66 4.07
CA LEU A 120 8.94 6.52 3.55
C LEU A 120 8.94 6.60 2.02
N THR A 121 9.31 5.50 1.36
CA THR A 121 9.20 5.38 -0.09
C THR A 121 8.20 4.27 -0.38
N LEU A 122 7.15 4.61 -1.11
CA LEU A 122 6.15 3.66 -1.57
C LEU A 122 6.33 3.47 -3.07
N HIS A 123 6.56 2.26 -3.48
CA HIS A 123 6.70 1.90 -4.89
C HIS A 123 5.65 0.85 -5.22
N GLN A 124 4.90 1.06 -6.30
CA GLN A 124 3.95 0.06 -6.78
C GLN A 124 4.18 -0.14 -8.26
N ALA A 125 4.35 -1.39 -8.67
CA ALA A 125 4.75 -1.75 -10.02
C ALA A 125 3.79 -2.75 -10.65
N PHE A 126 3.89 -2.87 -11.97
CA PHE A 126 3.15 -3.83 -12.80
C PHE A 126 1.69 -3.45 -13.03
N PHE A 127 1.39 -2.15 -13.07
CA PHE A 127 0.04 -1.71 -13.45
C PHE A 127 -0.26 -2.08 -14.91
N LEU A 128 -1.51 -2.41 -15.19
CA LEU A 128 -1.94 -2.74 -16.55
C LEU A 128 -2.01 -1.51 -17.46
N SER A 129 -2.18 -0.32 -16.88
CA SER A 129 -2.34 0.90 -17.68
C SER A 129 -1.88 2.12 -16.88
N GLU A 130 -1.62 3.21 -17.61
CA GLU A 130 -1.30 4.48 -16.98
C GLU A 130 -2.49 5.03 -16.18
N ALA A 131 -3.70 4.80 -16.67
CA ALA A 131 -4.90 5.24 -15.95
C ALA A 131 -5.03 4.54 -14.60
N SER A 132 -4.73 3.25 -14.55
CA SER A 132 -4.73 2.49 -13.30
C SER A 132 -3.66 3.01 -12.35
N ARG A 133 -2.43 3.23 -12.87
CA ARG A 133 -1.34 3.80 -12.08
C ARG A 133 -1.73 5.16 -11.48
N ASP A 134 -2.31 6.03 -12.30
CA ASP A 134 -2.66 7.38 -11.86
C ASP A 134 -3.76 7.37 -10.81
N GLY A 135 -4.73 6.47 -10.93
CA GLY A 135 -5.77 6.28 -9.92
C GLY A 135 -5.18 5.85 -8.58
N HIS A 136 -4.25 4.91 -8.61
CA HIS A 136 -3.58 4.45 -7.39
C HIS A 136 -2.67 5.53 -6.81
N LEU A 137 -2.02 6.32 -7.66
CA LEU A 137 -1.18 7.42 -7.18
C LEU A 137 -2.01 8.40 -6.36
N GLY A 138 -3.18 8.79 -6.86
CA GLY A 138 -4.09 9.66 -6.13
C GLY A 138 -4.57 9.03 -4.82
N GLY A 139 -4.98 7.76 -4.89
CA GLY A 139 -5.46 7.03 -3.72
C GLY A 139 -4.39 6.89 -2.64
N TRP A 140 -3.16 6.55 -3.02
CA TRP A 140 -2.06 6.43 -2.06
C TRP A 140 -1.71 7.77 -1.42
N ASN A 141 -1.73 8.86 -2.18
CA ASN A 141 -1.46 10.18 -1.59
C ASN A 141 -2.48 10.51 -0.51
N GLU A 142 -3.75 10.23 -0.75
CA GLU A 142 -4.78 10.44 0.27
C GLU A 142 -4.60 9.51 1.46
N THR A 143 -4.24 8.26 1.20
CA THR A 143 -4.01 7.27 2.25
C THR A 143 -2.83 7.69 3.15
N LEU A 144 -1.76 8.18 2.54
CA LEU A 144 -0.61 8.67 3.30
C LEU A 144 -0.93 9.95 4.08
N ASN A 145 -1.84 10.80 3.56
CA ASN A 145 -2.36 11.92 4.32
C ASN A 145 -3.09 11.43 5.58
N GLN A 146 -3.85 10.35 5.47
CA GLN A 146 -4.53 9.73 6.61
C GLN A 146 -3.51 9.21 7.64
N LEU A 147 -2.44 8.58 7.18
CA LEU A 147 -1.38 8.11 8.06
C LEU A 147 -0.75 9.28 8.83
N GLU A 148 -0.48 10.39 8.14
CA GLU A 148 0.10 11.56 8.77
C GLU A 148 -0.80 12.09 9.88
N ARG A 149 -2.11 12.20 9.62
CA ARG A 149 -3.07 12.63 10.63
C ARG A 149 -3.16 11.66 11.80
N TYR A 150 -3.12 10.37 11.50
CA TYR A 150 -3.19 9.34 12.51
C TYR A 150 -1.99 9.39 13.46
N LEU A 151 -0.81 9.67 12.92
CA LEU A 151 0.40 9.80 13.72
C LEU A 151 0.39 11.03 14.65
N GLU A 152 -0.41 12.02 14.33
CA GLU A 152 -0.54 13.23 15.14
C GLU A 152 -1.49 13.08 16.32
N GLN A 153 -2.21 11.99 16.41
CA GLN A 153 -3.17 11.75 17.47
C GLN A 153 -2.52 11.24 18.76
#